data_c8364ad2691e73dda2851d8215976e3c
#
_entry.id   c8364ad2691e73dda2851d8215976e3c
#
_cell.length_a   1.000
_cell.length_b   1.000
_cell.length_c   1.000
_cell.angle_alpha   90.00
_cell.angle_beta   90.00
_cell.angle_gamma   90.00
#
_symmetry.space_group_name_H-M   'P 1'
#
loop_
_entity.id
_entity.type
_entity.pdbx_description
1 polymer ?
#
loop_
_entity_poly.entity_id
_entity_poly.type
_entity_poly.pdbx_seq_one_letter_code
_entity_poly.pdbx_strand_id
1 'polypeptide(L)'
;LVYRLANSGARALITDATGAEKIAAFRDQLPELEIVIATDTELGGDGLLAMGPAMQSASDVFQAVDTAADDPAIIIYTSGTTGPPKGALHAHRTLLGHLPGVEFPHEFFPKTDDLFWTPADWAWIGGLFDVLLPAWHHGVPVLAHRAAKFDPEEAFHLMATHQVRNAF
;
A
#
# COMPACT_ATOMS: atom_id res chain seq x y z
N LEU A 1 -7.13 9.01 12.48
CA LEU A 1 -5.75 8.68 12.20
C LEU A 1 -5.03 8.24 13.48
N VAL A 2 -5.00 9.07 14.54
CA VAL A 2 -4.34 8.79 15.83
C VAL A 2 -4.76 7.43 16.40
N TYR A 3 -6.08 7.15 16.48
CA TYR A 3 -6.59 5.86 16.96
C TYR A 3 -5.98 4.66 16.23
N ARG A 4 -5.87 4.72 14.88
CA ARG A 4 -5.33 3.59 14.09
C ARG A 4 -3.86 3.36 14.38
N LEU A 5 -3.07 4.43 14.45
CA LEU A 5 -1.63 4.36 14.74
C LEU A 5 -1.37 3.84 16.15
N ALA A 6 -2.09 4.35 17.14
CA ALA A 6 -1.97 3.87 18.52
C ALA A 6 -2.44 2.41 18.69
N ASN A 7 -3.58 2.06 18.09
CA ASN A 7 -4.15 0.71 18.20
C ASN A 7 -3.30 -0.36 17.47
N SER A 8 -2.62 0.00 16.39
CA SER A 8 -1.70 -0.91 15.67
C SER A 8 -0.32 -0.99 16.29
N GLY A 9 0.02 -0.13 17.26
CA GLY A 9 1.38 -0.01 17.78
C GLY A 9 2.37 0.42 16.68
N ALA A 10 1.94 1.32 15.78
CA ALA A 10 2.77 1.73 14.64
C ALA A 10 4.03 2.46 15.12
N ARG A 11 5.20 1.95 14.74
CA ARG A 11 6.51 2.54 15.04
C ARG A 11 7.02 3.45 13.93
N ALA A 12 6.57 3.24 12.70
CA ALA A 12 6.93 4.06 11.55
C ALA A 12 5.67 4.44 10.76
N LEU A 13 5.68 5.64 10.19
CA LEU A 13 4.63 6.14 9.29
C LEU A 13 5.28 6.64 8.01
N ILE A 14 4.79 6.17 6.86
CA ILE A 14 5.10 6.74 5.55
C ILE A 14 3.86 7.49 5.08
N THR A 15 4.01 8.75 4.71
CA THR A 15 2.90 9.62 4.31
C THR A 15 3.38 10.72 3.37
N ASP A 16 2.49 11.57 2.88
CA ASP A 16 2.83 12.83 2.24
C ASP A 16 3.10 13.95 3.27
N ALA A 17 3.57 15.11 2.83
CA ALA A 17 3.86 16.25 3.70
C ALA A 17 2.62 16.69 4.49
N THR A 18 1.45 16.71 3.84
CA THR A 18 0.19 17.07 4.50
C THR A 18 -0.18 16.08 5.61
N GLY A 19 0.06 14.79 5.41
CA GLY A 19 -0.13 13.76 6.44
C GLY A 19 0.86 13.91 7.59
N ALA A 20 2.11 14.23 7.29
CA ALA A 20 3.14 14.48 8.30
C ALA A 20 2.78 15.68 9.20
N GLU A 21 2.32 16.80 8.61
CA GLU A 21 1.84 17.95 9.38
C GLU A 21 0.67 17.61 10.30
N LYS A 22 -0.29 16.82 9.80
CA LYS A 22 -1.43 16.36 10.63
C LYS A 22 -0.97 15.52 11.81
N ILE A 23 0.06 14.70 11.64
CA ILE A 23 0.58 13.85 12.71
C ILE A 23 1.42 14.66 13.70
N ALA A 24 2.17 15.64 13.27
CA ALA A 24 2.96 16.51 14.13
C ALA A 24 2.10 17.13 15.27
N ALA A 25 0.86 17.53 14.95
CA ALA A 25 -0.07 18.08 15.91
C ALA A 25 -0.53 17.07 17.02
N PHE A 26 -0.32 15.79 16.82
CA PHE A 26 -0.75 14.72 17.74
C PHE A 26 0.39 13.80 18.18
N ARG A 27 1.64 14.22 17.94
CA ARG A 27 2.82 13.40 18.20
C ARG A 27 2.89 12.89 19.64
N ASP A 28 2.53 13.72 20.60
CA ASP A 28 2.52 13.39 22.04
C ASP A 28 1.52 12.27 22.39
N GLN A 29 0.52 12.03 21.56
CA GLN A 29 -0.45 10.94 21.72
C GLN A 29 0.01 9.62 21.09
N LEU A 30 1.17 9.60 20.44
CA LEU A 30 1.73 8.47 19.73
C LEU A 30 3.15 8.14 20.20
N PRO A 31 3.32 7.73 21.45
CA PRO A 31 4.65 7.52 22.05
C PRO A 31 5.44 6.39 21.36
N GLU A 32 4.77 5.43 20.73
CA GLU A 32 5.41 4.32 20.02
C GLU A 32 5.84 4.69 18.60
N LEU A 33 5.30 5.78 18.02
CA LEU A 33 5.66 6.21 16.67
C LEU A 33 7.05 6.86 16.70
N GLU A 34 8.06 6.16 16.23
CA GLU A 34 9.46 6.60 16.27
C GLU A 34 9.83 7.40 15.02
N ILE A 35 9.36 6.98 13.86
CA ILE A 35 9.78 7.45 12.54
C ILE A 35 8.59 7.94 11.74
N VAL A 36 8.70 9.13 11.14
CA VAL A 36 7.77 9.64 10.14
C VAL A 36 8.57 9.95 8.87
N ILE A 37 8.14 9.39 7.74
CA ILE A 37 8.77 9.58 6.42
C ILE A 37 7.77 10.27 5.51
N ALA A 38 8.14 11.42 4.95
CA ALA A 38 7.35 12.10 3.93
C ALA A 38 7.88 11.81 2.53
N THR A 39 6.97 11.46 1.61
CA THR A 39 7.30 11.00 0.26
C THR A 39 7.53 12.14 -0.74
N ASP A 40 7.02 13.32 -0.47
CA ASP A 40 6.93 14.48 -1.36
C ASP A 40 7.62 15.75 -0.82
N THR A 41 8.60 15.59 0.06
CA THR A 41 9.44 16.65 0.58
C THR A 41 10.92 16.32 0.42
N GLU A 42 11.73 17.33 0.18
CA GLU A 42 13.19 17.24 0.12
C GLU A 42 13.85 17.55 1.46
N LEU A 43 13.11 18.17 2.37
CA LEU A 43 13.62 18.62 3.68
C LEU A 43 13.03 17.75 4.80
N GLY A 44 13.90 17.19 5.60
CA GLY A 44 13.58 16.57 6.88
C GLY A 44 13.79 17.55 8.04
N GLY A 45 13.39 17.15 9.25
CA GLY A 45 13.62 17.88 10.49
C GLY A 45 12.65 17.45 11.59
N ASP A 46 13.02 17.65 12.85
CA ASP A 46 12.18 17.38 14.03
C ASP A 46 11.44 16.02 14.01
N GLY A 47 12.17 14.93 13.69
CA GLY A 47 11.59 13.57 13.64
C GLY A 47 10.90 13.22 12.32
N LEU A 48 11.02 14.09 11.31
CA LEU A 48 10.56 13.85 9.95
C LEU A 48 11.75 13.51 9.05
N LEU A 49 11.66 12.42 8.31
CA LEU A 49 12.61 12.06 7.25
C LEU A 49 11.99 12.36 5.88
N ALA A 50 12.79 12.98 5.00
CA ALA A 50 12.45 13.08 3.59
C ALA A 50 12.83 11.76 2.89
N MET A 51 11.88 11.15 2.17
CA MET A 51 12.06 9.81 1.59
C MET A 51 13.19 9.76 0.57
N GLY A 52 13.29 10.73 -0.33
CA GLY A 52 14.33 10.78 -1.37
C GLY A 52 15.75 10.78 -0.77
N PRO A 53 16.12 11.74 0.07
CA PRO A 53 17.40 11.75 0.75
C PRO A 53 17.67 10.52 1.63
N ALA A 54 16.64 10.01 2.34
CA ALA A 54 16.77 8.82 3.16
C ALA A 54 17.12 7.58 2.31
N MET A 55 16.46 7.41 1.17
CA MET A 55 16.78 6.33 0.23
C MET A 55 18.17 6.44 -0.38
N GLN A 56 18.62 7.66 -0.73
CA GLN A 56 19.97 7.88 -1.27
C GLN A 56 21.08 7.52 -0.28
N SER A 57 20.82 7.68 1.02
CA SER A 57 21.78 7.37 2.09
C SER A 57 21.66 5.95 2.63
N ALA A 58 20.62 5.22 2.26
CA ALA A 58 20.40 3.86 2.73
C ALA A 58 21.31 2.87 2.01
N SER A 59 21.61 1.73 2.68
CA SER A 59 22.29 0.60 2.05
C SER A 59 21.41 -0.07 1.02
N ASP A 60 21.97 -0.48 -0.10
CA ASP A 60 21.35 -1.36 -1.10
C ASP A 60 21.39 -2.84 -0.70
N VAL A 61 22.08 -3.16 0.38
CA VAL A 61 22.14 -4.51 0.96
C VAL A 61 21.10 -4.61 2.07
N PHE A 62 20.11 -5.45 1.84
CA PHE A 62 19.05 -5.71 2.81
C PHE A 62 18.82 -7.22 2.95
N GLN A 63 18.71 -7.69 4.18
CA GLN A 63 18.30 -9.05 4.47
C GLN A 63 16.87 -9.04 5.02
N ALA A 64 15.96 -9.68 4.29
CA ALA A 64 14.59 -9.84 4.75
C ALA A 64 14.53 -10.65 6.05
N VAL A 65 13.59 -10.29 6.91
CA VAL A 65 13.31 -11.06 8.12
C VAL A 65 12.70 -12.41 7.70
N ASP A 66 13.18 -13.50 8.30
CA ASP A 66 12.62 -14.82 8.10
C ASP A 66 11.30 -14.93 8.88
N THR A 67 10.18 -14.84 8.16
CA THR A 67 8.83 -14.88 8.73
C THR A 67 8.13 -16.20 8.37
N ALA A 68 7.33 -16.71 9.31
CA ALA A 68 6.46 -17.85 9.07
C ALA A 68 5.18 -17.42 8.31
N ALA A 69 4.57 -18.38 7.62
CA ALA A 69 3.35 -18.15 6.86
C ALA A 69 2.18 -17.64 7.72
N ASP A 70 2.16 -17.97 9.00
CA ASP A 70 1.13 -17.56 9.97
C ASP A 70 1.47 -16.28 10.74
N ASP A 71 2.68 -15.73 10.54
CA ASP A 71 3.04 -14.48 11.19
C ASP A 71 2.17 -13.31 10.67
N PRO A 72 1.88 -12.32 11.54
CA PRO A 72 1.19 -11.11 11.16
C PRO A 72 1.88 -10.38 10.01
N ALA A 73 1.11 -9.99 8.99
CA ALA A 73 1.63 -9.30 7.82
C ALA A 73 0.97 -7.95 7.58
N ILE A 74 -0.36 -7.87 7.63
CA ILE A 74 -1.12 -6.67 7.29
C ILE A 74 -2.29 -6.50 8.24
N ILE A 75 -2.55 -5.26 8.66
CA ILE A 75 -3.77 -4.86 9.36
C ILE A 75 -4.57 -3.93 8.45
N ILE A 76 -5.77 -4.35 8.08
CA ILE A 76 -6.71 -3.54 7.31
C ILE A 76 -7.77 -2.97 8.25
N TYR A 77 -7.81 -1.64 8.37
CA TYR A 77 -8.81 -0.96 9.20
C TYR A 77 -10.08 -0.70 8.39
N THR A 78 -11.19 -1.24 8.87
CA THR A 78 -12.52 -0.97 8.32
C THR A 78 -13.28 -0.02 9.22
N SER A 79 -14.15 0.82 8.62
CA SER A 79 -15.14 1.58 9.37
C SER A 79 -16.18 0.61 9.91
N GLY A 80 -16.11 0.27 11.19
CA GLY A 80 -17.17 -0.54 11.82
C GLY A 80 -18.52 0.18 11.70
N THR A 81 -19.61 -0.57 11.56
CA THR A 81 -20.97 -0.03 11.58
C THR A 81 -21.33 0.61 12.91
N THR A 82 -20.62 0.24 13.97
CA THR A 82 -20.79 0.75 15.34
C THR A 82 -19.43 0.87 16.04
N GLY A 83 -19.07 2.07 16.48
CA GLY A 83 -17.87 2.32 17.27
C GLY A 83 -16.60 2.65 16.43
N PRO A 84 -15.43 2.61 17.05
CA PRO A 84 -14.17 2.95 16.41
C PRO A 84 -13.80 1.96 15.29
N PRO A 85 -12.92 2.35 14.34
CA PRO A 85 -12.44 1.46 13.30
C PRO A 85 -11.87 0.15 13.87
N LYS A 86 -12.13 -0.97 13.20
CA LYS A 86 -11.62 -2.29 13.59
C LYS A 86 -10.50 -2.71 12.64
N GLY A 87 -9.39 -3.15 13.20
CA GLY A 87 -8.27 -3.69 12.44
C GLY A 87 -8.43 -5.19 12.21
N ALA A 88 -8.57 -5.61 10.95
CA ALA A 88 -8.52 -7.01 10.57
C ALA A 88 -7.07 -7.41 10.31
N LEU A 89 -6.54 -8.29 11.15
CA LEU A 89 -5.17 -8.79 11.04
C LEU A 89 -5.11 -9.97 10.07
N HIS A 90 -4.23 -9.89 9.10
CA HIS A 90 -3.97 -10.92 8.10
C HIS A 90 -2.55 -11.46 8.22
N ALA A 91 -2.39 -12.77 8.10
CA ALA A 91 -1.10 -13.44 8.04
C ALA A 91 -0.51 -13.41 6.61
N HIS A 92 0.79 -13.70 6.46
CA HIS A 92 1.45 -13.76 5.16
C HIS A 92 0.77 -14.73 4.18
N ARG A 93 0.31 -15.89 4.65
CA ARG A 93 -0.38 -16.90 3.81
C ARG A 93 -1.69 -16.42 3.20
N THR A 94 -2.28 -15.32 3.70
CA THR A 94 -3.54 -14.78 3.15
C THR A 94 -3.40 -14.45 1.66
N LEU A 95 -2.24 -13.94 1.23
CA LEU A 95 -1.99 -13.68 -0.19
C LEU A 95 -2.12 -14.96 -1.02
N LEU A 96 -1.48 -16.05 -0.60
CA LEU A 96 -1.51 -17.31 -1.35
C LEU A 96 -2.92 -17.89 -1.45
N GLY A 97 -3.71 -17.79 -0.37
CA GLY A 97 -5.11 -18.22 -0.36
C GLY A 97 -6.01 -17.35 -1.23
N HIS A 98 -5.59 -16.12 -1.53
CA HIS A 98 -6.34 -15.17 -2.34
C HIS A 98 -6.08 -15.30 -3.85
N LEU A 99 -4.90 -15.81 -4.25
CA LEU A 99 -4.49 -15.90 -5.65
C LEU A 99 -5.52 -16.55 -6.59
N PRO A 100 -6.15 -17.69 -6.26
CA PRO A 100 -7.14 -18.30 -7.16
C PRO A 100 -8.33 -17.38 -7.46
N GLY A 101 -8.72 -16.51 -6.49
CA GLY A 101 -9.77 -15.51 -6.66
C GLY A 101 -9.42 -14.41 -7.67
N VAL A 102 -8.12 -14.21 -7.94
CA VAL A 102 -7.63 -13.27 -8.95
C VAL A 102 -7.32 -13.98 -10.26
N GLU A 103 -6.67 -15.13 -10.19
CA GLU A 103 -6.22 -15.88 -11.36
C GLU A 103 -7.37 -16.30 -12.27
N PHE A 104 -8.43 -16.89 -11.72
CA PHE A 104 -9.54 -17.40 -12.51
C PHE A 104 -10.36 -16.33 -13.23
N PRO A 105 -10.80 -15.23 -12.58
CA PRO A 105 -11.54 -14.17 -13.26
C PRO A 105 -10.76 -13.46 -14.36
N HIS A 106 -9.44 -13.44 -14.25
CA HIS A 106 -8.53 -12.87 -15.26
C HIS A 106 -8.03 -13.93 -16.25
N GLU A 107 -8.90 -14.91 -16.58
CA GLU A 107 -8.65 -15.94 -17.58
C GLU A 107 -7.38 -16.76 -17.32
N PHE A 108 -7.18 -17.18 -16.09
CA PHE A 108 -5.99 -17.92 -15.62
C PHE A 108 -4.71 -17.06 -15.71
N PHE A 109 -4.77 -15.86 -15.15
CA PHE A 109 -3.62 -14.98 -14.93
C PHE A 109 -2.48 -15.71 -14.19
N PRO A 110 -1.19 -15.49 -14.51
CA PRO A 110 -0.68 -14.53 -15.50
C PRO A 110 -0.53 -15.14 -16.90
N LYS A 111 -0.58 -14.30 -17.92
CA LYS A 111 -0.21 -14.62 -19.30
C LYS A 111 0.97 -13.78 -19.74
N THR A 112 1.59 -14.17 -20.86
CA THR A 112 2.65 -13.39 -21.49
C THR A 112 2.15 -11.98 -21.83
N ASP A 113 2.95 -10.98 -21.52
CA ASP A 113 2.67 -9.55 -21.76
C ASP A 113 1.48 -8.99 -20.95
N ASP A 114 1.10 -9.63 -19.86
CA ASP A 114 0.10 -9.06 -18.96
C ASP A 114 0.63 -7.78 -18.30
N LEU A 115 -0.23 -6.76 -18.29
CA LEU A 115 -0.10 -5.53 -17.53
C LEU A 115 -1.40 -5.33 -16.75
N PHE A 116 -1.28 -5.22 -15.44
CA PHE A 116 -2.43 -5.02 -14.56
C PHE A 116 -2.60 -3.53 -14.21
N TRP A 117 -3.84 -3.10 -14.08
CA TRP A 117 -4.19 -1.77 -13.61
C TRP A 117 -5.47 -1.76 -12.79
N THR A 118 -5.61 -0.80 -11.90
CA THR A 118 -6.85 -0.49 -11.18
C THR A 118 -6.95 1.00 -10.90
N PRO A 119 -8.13 1.60 -10.99
CA PRO A 119 -8.39 2.94 -10.48
C PRO A 119 -8.53 2.97 -8.94
N ALA A 120 -8.63 1.81 -8.30
CA ALA A 120 -8.74 1.72 -6.85
C ALA A 120 -7.41 2.08 -6.18
N ASP A 121 -7.52 2.83 -5.10
CA ASP A 121 -6.35 3.13 -4.24
C ASP A 121 -5.82 1.83 -3.60
N TRP A 122 -4.51 1.64 -3.65
CA TRP A 122 -3.85 0.46 -3.05
C TRP A 122 -3.90 0.43 -1.52
N ALA A 123 -4.36 1.49 -0.87
CA ALA A 123 -4.71 1.48 0.54
C ALA A 123 -5.99 0.66 0.84
N TRP A 124 -6.80 0.37 -0.17
CA TRP A 124 -7.96 -0.50 -0.08
C TRP A 124 -7.58 -1.94 -0.36
N ILE A 125 -8.28 -2.87 0.33
CA ILE A 125 -8.00 -4.30 0.21
C ILE A 125 -8.09 -4.77 -1.26
N GLY A 126 -9.07 -4.29 -2.04
CA GLY A 126 -9.24 -4.62 -3.45
C GLY A 126 -8.02 -4.22 -4.28
N GLY A 127 -7.62 -2.95 -4.25
CA GLY A 127 -6.44 -2.50 -4.99
C GLY A 127 -5.15 -3.22 -4.56
N LEU A 128 -5.02 -3.56 -3.28
CA LEU A 128 -3.85 -4.22 -2.73
C LEU A 128 -3.84 -5.74 -3.03
N PHE A 129 -4.92 -6.47 -2.70
CA PHE A 129 -4.97 -7.94 -2.75
C PHE A 129 -5.56 -8.50 -4.04
N ASP A 130 -6.33 -7.70 -4.81
CA ASP A 130 -6.86 -8.14 -6.09
C ASP A 130 -6.00 -7.69 -7.27
N VAL A 131 -5.06 -6.74 -7.06
CA VAL A 131 -4.19 -6.22 -8.14
C VAL A 131 -2.71 -6.28 -7.76
N LEU A 132 -2.28 -5.42 -6.81
CA LEU A 132 -0.85 -5.14 -6.59
C LEU A 132 -0.07 -6.37 -6.14
N LEU A 133 -0.47 -7.00 -5.04
CA LEU A 133 0.26 -8.12 -4.48
C LEU A 133 0.20 -9.40 -5.35
N PRO A 134 -0.96 -9.79 -5.94
CA PRO A 134 -1.01 -10.91 -6.89
C PRO A 134 -0.16 -10.68 -8.13
N ALA A 135 -0.21 -9.48 -8.71
CA ALA A 135 0.62 -9.17 -9.87
C ALA A 135 2.12 -9.28 -9.54
N TRP A 136 2.55 -8.72 -8.42
CA TRP A 136 3.94 -8.82 -7.97
C TRP A 136 4.35 -10.24 -7.60
N HIS A 137 3.46 -11.03 -7.00
CA HIS A 137 3.71 -12.45 -6.73
C HIS A 137 4.06 -13.22 -8.02
N HIS A 138 3.36 -12.92 -9.10
CA HIS A 138 3.59 -13.55 -10.41
C HIS A 138 4.64 -12.83 -11.28
N GLY A 139 5.25 -11.75 -10.80
CA GLY A 139 6.22 -10.97 -11.56
C GLY A 139 5.60 -10.17 -12.71
N VAL A 140 4.30 -9.86 -12.62
CA VAL A 140 3.58 -9.06 -13.63
C VAL A 140 3.66 -7.59 -13.27
N PRO A 141 3.96 -6.70 -14.23
CA PRO A 141 3.98 -5.27 -13.99
C PRO A 141 2.58 -4.72 -13.69
N VAL A 142 2.53 -3.70 -12.84
CA VAL A 142 1.33 -2.95 -12.50
C VAL A 142 1.50 -1.50 -12.95
N LEU A 143 0.53 -0.99 -13.70
CA LEU A 143 0.52 0.41 -14.10
C LEU A 143 0.12 1.28 -12.91
N ALA A 144 1.05 2.12 -12.46
CA ALA A 144 0.81 3.09 -11.39
C ALA A 144 0.35 4.42 -11.99
N HIS A 145 -0.89 4.80 -11.71
CA HIS A 145 -1.44 6.08 -12.12
C HIS A 145 -2.19 6.72 -10.96
N ARG A 146 -1.83 7.96 -10.63
CA ARG A 146 -2.50 8.73 -9.59
C ARG A 146 -3.43 9.74 -10.23
N ALA A 147 -4.74 9.52 -10.10
CA ALA A 147 -5.77 10.48 -10.47
C ALA A 147 -6.37 11.15 -9.23
N ALA A 148 -6.66 12.44 -9.29
CA ALA A 148 -7.35 13.15 -8.21
C ALA A 148 -8.83 12.71 -8.11
N LYS A 149 -9.41 12.29 -9.22
CA LYS A 149 -10.78 11.80 -9.36
C LYS A 149 -10.85 10.81 -10.51
N PHE A 150 -11.68 9.79 -10.40
CA PHE A 150 -11.92 8.86 -11.49
C PHE A 150 -12.58 9.57 -12.68
N ASP A 151 -11.96 9.42 -13.85
CA ASP A 151 -12.48 9.86 -15.14
C ASP A 151 -12.51 8.65 -16.10
N PRO A 152 -13.68 8.24 -16.62
CA PRO A 152 -13.76 7.08 -17.47
C PRO A 152 -13.06 7.26 -18.83
N GLU A 153 -13.05 8.46 -19.41
CA GLU A 153 -12.35 8.71 -20.69
C GLU A 153 -10.84 8.61 -20.51
N GLU A 154 -10.31 9.20 -19.45
CA GLU A 154 -8.90 9.06 -19.08
C GLU A 154 -8.53 7.61 -18.79
N ALA A 155 -9.38 6.86 -18.09
CA ALA A 155 -9.18 5.45 -17.78
C ALA A 155 -9.09 4.59 -19.05
N PHE A 156 -10.00 4.78 -20.02
CA PHE A 156 -9.95 4.07 -21.31
C PHE A 156 -8.73 4.46 -22.14
N HIS A 157 -8.38 5.75 -22.14
CA HIS A 157 -7.18 6.23 -22.84
C HIS A 157 -5.90 5.62 -22.24
N LEU A 158 -5.80 5.59 -20.91
CA LEU A 158 -4.69 4.98 -20.18
C LEU A 158 -4.54 3.50 -20.53
N MET A 159 -5.64 2.74 -20.43
CA MET A 159 -5.64 1.31 -20.76
C MET A 159 -5.23 1.05 -22.19
N ALA A 160 -5.76 1.81 -23.14
CA ALA A 160 -5.43 1.67 -24.55
C ALA A 160 -3.97 2.03 -24.85
N THR A 161 -3.48 3.14 -24.30
CA THR A 161 -2.11 3.64 -24.53
C THR A 161 -1.06 2.65 -24.01
N HIS A 162 -1.30 2.09 -22.84
CA HIS A 162 -0.35 1.17 -22.18
C HIS A 162 -0.66 -0.31 -22.44
N GLN A 163 -1.67 -0.61 -23.24
CA GLN A 163 -2.08 -1.98 -23.57
C GLN A 163 -2.37 -2.82 -22.30
N VAL A 164 -3.06 -2.22 -21.33
CA VAL A 164 -3.50 -2.92 -20.12
C VAL A 164 -4.38 -4.11 -20.52
N ARG A 165 -4.07 -5.29 -20.01
CA ARG A 165 -4.79 -6.53 -20.31
C ARG A 165 -5.71 -6.96 -19.17
N ASN A 166 -5.34 -6.63 -17.96
CA ASN A 166 -6.13 -6.97 -16.77
C ASN A 166 -6.46 -5.69 -16.00
N ALA A 167 -7.72 -5.51 -15.66
CA ALA A 167 -8.18 -4.39 -14.86
C ALA A 167 -9.18 -4.85 -13.81
N PHE A 168 -9.14 -4.22 -12.63
CA PHE A 168 -10.05 -4.49 -11.53
C PHE A 168 -10.76 -3.21 -11.10
#